data_65a87978fa0fe8335dcc572920c5c975
#
_entry.id   65a87978fa0fe8335dcc572920c5c975
#
_cell.length_a   1.000
_cell.length_b   1.000
_cell.length_c   1.000
_cell.angle_alpha   90.00
_cell.angle_beta   90.00
_cell.angle_gamma   90.00
#
_symmetry.space_group_name_H-M   'P 1'
#
loop_
_entity.id
_entity.type
_entity.pdbx_description
1 polymer ?
#
loop_
_entity_poly.entity_id
_entity_poly.type
_entity_poly.pdbx_seq_one_letter_code
_entity_poly.pdbx_strand_id
1 'polypeptide(L)'
;MQIYLANPRGFCAGVDRAIAIVNEALLRFEPPIYVRHEVVHNKFVVSDLANRGAVFVEELHEVPDGSIVIFSAHGVSKAVEDEAERRDLTVFDATCPLVTKVHIEVAKFAQDGMDAVLIGHAGHPEVEGTMGRFNHRHGGQIHLVENETDVEALSVQDAERLAFVTQTTLSMDDTARVIDALREKFPHIQGPRKDDICYATQNRQDAVKDLASRCEVVLVVGSPNSSNSNRLRELAERMNCCAYLIDNATEMDVNWFDGIQSVGVTAGASAPEVLIQEVLQQLQDWGGDLPSELSGIEENVTFSLPKALRIPMTQVGK
;
A
#
# COMPACT_ATOMS: atom_id res chain seq x y z
N MET A 1 -26.61 2.11 19.75
CA MET A 1 -25.59 1.24 19.10
C MET A 1 -24.23 1.79 19.44
N GLN A 2 -23.37 1.00 20.10
CA GLN A 2 -22.01 1.42 20.45
C GLN A 2 -21.13 1.51 19.21
N ILE A 3 -20.34 2.58 19.10
CA ILE A 3 -19.39 2.77 18.00
C ILE A 3 -17.96 2.70 18.57
N TYR A 4 -17.16 1.77 18.05
CA TYR A 4 -15.75 1.64 18.38
C TYR A 4 -14.90 2.07 17.20
N LEU A 5 -13.82 2.83 17.48
CA LEU A 5 -12.93 3.36 16.48
C LEU A 5 -11.54 2.76 16.65
N ALA A 6 -11.03 2.15 15.59
CA ALA A 6 -9.70 1.54 15.60
C ALA A 6 -8.58 2.57 15.75
N ASN A 7 -7.51 2.20 16.43
CA ASN A 7 -6.28 2.95 16.53
C ASN A 7 -5.07 1.98 16.43
N PRO A 8 -4.14 2.15 15.43
CA PRO A 8 -4.17 3.16 14.38
C PRO A 8 -5.14 2.86 13.24
N ARG A 9 -5.45 3.87 12.44
CA ARG A 9 -6.28 3.81 11.23
C ARG A 9 -5.84 4.88 10.21
N GLY A 10 -6.36 4.78 8.98
CA GLY A 10 -6.16 5.83 7.97
C GLY A 10 -4.71 6.00 7.54
N PHE A 11 -4.34 7.18 7.09
CA PHE A 11 -3.05 7.45 6.43
C PHE A 11 -1.84 6.95 7.22
N CYS A 12 -0.88 6.36 6.48
CA CYS A 12 0.45 6.03 6.99
C CYS A 12 1.50 7.00 6.46
N ALA A 13 2.68 7.02 7.07
CA ALA A 13 3.77 7.93 6.65
C ALA A 13 4.17 7.82 5.17
N GLY A 14 4.04 6.62 4.55
CA GLY A 14 4.30 6.41 3.13
C GLY A 14 3.29 7.13 2.26
N VAL A 15 2.00 7.01 2.59
CA VAL A 15 0.88 7.68 1.93
C VAL A 15 0.95 9.19 2.11
N ASP A 16 1.14 9.68 3.34
CA ASP A 16 1.29 11.11 3.61
C ASP A 16 2.41 11.72 2.76
N ARG A 17 3.57 11.04 2.70
CA ARG A 17 4.69 11.50 1.88
C ARG A 17 4.34 11.54 0.39
N ALA A 18 3.68 10.52 -0.13
CA ALA A 18 3.35 10.44 -1.56
C ALA A 18 2.37 11.55 -1.96
N ILE A 19 1.32 11.77 -1.17
CA ILE A 19 0.36 12.86 -1.38
C ILE A 19 1.05 14.23 -1.26
N ALA A 20 1.93 14.41 -0.27
CA ALA A 20 2.68 15.65 -0.08
C ALA A 20 3.60 15.95 -1.27
N ILE A 21 4.19 14.94 -1.92
CA ILE A 21 5.00 15.12 -3.14
C ILE A 21 4.16 15.67 -4.28
N VAL A 22 2.96 15.11 -4.52
CA VAL A 22 2.06 15.62 -5.57
C VAL A 22 1.60 17.04 -5.25
N ASN A 23 1.21 17.30 -4.01
CA ASN A 23 0.80 18.63 -3.54
C ASN A 23 1.90 19.67 -3.75
N GLU A 24 3.14 19.37 -3.36
CA GLU A 24 4.27 20.26 -3.52
C GLU A 24 4.62 20.48 -5.01
N ALA A 25 4.46 19.46 -5.84
CA ALA A 25 4.66 19.61 -7.28
C ALA A 25 3.60 20.55 -7.89
N LEU A 26 2.31 20.35 -7.56
CA LEU A 26 1.21 21.22 -8.01
C LEU A 26 1.32 22.67 -7.52
N LEU A 27 1.97 22.90 -6.37
CA LEU A 27 2.22 24.25 -5.85
C LEU A 27 3.39 24.97 -6.55
N ARG A 28 4.37 24.22 -7.04
CA ARG A 28 5.64 24.78 -7.55
C ARG A 28 5.73 24.86 -9.06
N PHE A 29 4.99 23.99 -9.73
CA PHE A 29 5.05 23.86 -11.18
C PHE A 29 3.65 24.06 -11.77
N GLU A 30 3.63 24.56 -13.01
CA GLU A 30 2.36 24.70 -13.74
C GLU A 30 1.82 23.33 -14.17
N PRO A 31 0.52 23.07 -14.03
CA PRO A 31 -0.12 21.88 -14.57
C PRO A 31 0.03 21.79 -16.11
N PRO A 32 0.01 20.55 -16.66
CA PRO A 32 -0.28 19.30 -16.01
C PRO A 32 0.92 18.68 -15.29
N ILE A 33 0.67 18.10 -14.11
CA ILE A 33 1.63 17.24 -13.42
C ILE A 33 1.18 15.79 -13.61
N TYR A 34 1.97 15.00 -14.29
CA TYR A 34 1.62 13.61 -14.57
C TYR A 34 1.94 12.71 -13.37
N VAL A 35 1.08 11.75 -13.09
CA VAL A 35 1.28 10.76 -12.02
C VAL A 35 1.08 9.37 -12.62
N ARG A 36 2.13 8.54 -12.61
CA ARG A 36 2.02 7.17 -13.13
C ARG A 36 1.34 6.28 -12.11
N HIS A 37 0.23 5.66 -12.51
CA HIS A 37 -0.74 4.97 -11.68
C HIS A 37 -1.39 5.92 -10.63
N GLU A 38 -2.37 5.45 -9.90
CA GLU A 38 -2.88 6.16 -8.73
C GLU A 38 -1.72 6.38 -7.73
N VAL A 39 -1.56 7.60 -7.24
CA VAL A 39 -0.47 7.91 -6.28
C VAL A 39 -0.56 7.01 -5.04
N VAL A 40 -1.78 6.74 -4.60
CA VAL A 40 -2.20 5.77 -3.59
C VAL A 40 -3.58 5.24 -3.98
N HIS A 41 -3.92 4.01 -3.58
CA HIS A 41 -5.23 3.41 -3.91
C HIS A 41 -6.34 3.99 -3.04
N ASN A 42 -6.84 5.18 -3.42
CA ASN A 42 -8.00 5.83 -2.82
C ASN A 42 -8.65 6.81 -3.79
N LYS A 43 -9.89 6.55 -4.17
CA LYS A 43 -10.63 7.35 -5.18
C LYS A 43 -10.79 8.82 -4.78
N PHE A 44 -11.03 9.11 -3.51
CA PHE A 44 -11.18 10.48 -3.02
C PHE A 44 -9.88 11.27 -3.23
N VAL A 45 -8.74 10.69 -2.82
CA VAL A 45 -7.42 11.32 -2.97
C VAL A 45 -7.08 11.54 -4.44
N VAL A 46 -7.30 10.53 -5.30
CA VAL A 46 -7.05 10.62 -6.74
C VAL A 46 -7.91 11.72 -7.37
N SER A 47 -9.20 11.78 -7.02
CA SER A 47 -10.13 12.78 -7.54
C SER A 47 -9.77 14.20 -7.08
N ASP A 48 -9.40 14.40 -5.81
CA ASP A 48 -8.96 15.70 -5.30
C ASP A 48 -7.73 16.21 -6.05
N LEU A 49 -6.72 15.37 -6.19
CA LEU A 49 -5.48 15.73 -6.90
C LEU A 49 -5.72 15.99 -8.39
N ALA A 50 -6.59 15.21 -9.05
CA ALA A 50 -6.97 15.42 -10.44
C ALA A 50 -7.68 16.77 -10.63
N ASN A 51 -8.61 17.12 -9.75
CA ASN A 51 -9.31 18.42 -9.77
C ASN A 51 -8.36 19.61 -9.61
N ARG A 52 -7.16 19.39 -9.06
CA ARG A 52 -6.12 20.40 -8.83
C ARG A 52 -5.04 20.42 -9.90
N GLY A 53 -5.15 19.58 -10.95
CA GLY A 53 -4.29 19.58 -12.11
C GLY A 53 -3.29 18.43 -12.22
N ALA A 54 -3.40 17.40 -11.38
CA ALA A 54 -2.70 16.14 -11.59
C ALA A 54 -3.38 15.34 -12.71
N VAL A 55 -2.58 14.74 -13.59
CA VAL A 55 -3.06 13.87 -14.68
C VAL A 55 -2.53 12.46 -14.41
N PHE A 56 -3.45 11.55 -14.08
CA PHE A 56 -3.10 10.16 -13.84
C PHE A 56 -3.00 9.41 -15.16
N VAL A 57 -1.90 8.67 -15.34
CA VAL A 57 -1.62 7.87 -16.53
C VAL A 57 -1.21 6.46 -16.12
N GLU A 58 -1.50 5.49 -16.97
CA GLU A 58 -1.08 4.10 -16.71
C GLU A 58 0.37 3.89 -17.15
N GLU A 59 0.75 4.42 -18.33
CA GLU A 59 2.07 4.21 -18.89
C GLU A 59 2.76 5.52 -19.29
N LEU A 60 4.10 5.52 -19.24
CA LEU A 60 4.88 6.73 -19.55
C LEU A 60 4.69 7.22 -20.99
N HIS A 61 4.33 6.34 -21.94
CA HIS A 61 4.11 6.77 -23.33
C HIS A 61 2.94 7.77 -23.48
N GLU A 62 2.07 7.87 -22.50
CA GLU A 62 0.98 8.86 -22.42
C GLU A 62 1.47 10.25 -21.96
N VAL A 63 2.71 10.32 -21.41
CA VAL A 63 3.31 11.56 -20.91
C VAL A 63 4.10 12.22 -22.03
N PRO A 64 3.94 13.53 -22.36
CA PRO A 64 4.80 14.24 -23.31
C PRO A 64 6.26 14.30 -22.83
N ASP A 65 7.22 14.23 -23.77
CA ASP A 65 8.64 14.33 -23.46
C ASP A 65 8.97 15.65 -22.75
N GLY A 66 9.92 15.63 -21.83
CA GLY A 66 10.31 16.80 -21.03
C GLY A 66 9.32 17.21 -19.93
N SER A 67 8.22 16.47 -19.75
CA SER A 67 7.21 16.79 -18.73
C SER A 67 7.66 16.38 -17.33
N ILE A 68 6.91 16.85 -16.33
CA ILE A 68 7.04 16.40 -14.94
C ILE A 68 6.19 15.15 -14.74
N VAL A 69 6.80 14.10 -14.18
CA VAL A 69 6.10 12.87 -13.80
C VAL A 69 6.41 12.48 -12.36
N ILE A 70 5.40 11.99 -11.67
CA ILE A 70 5.52 11.46 -10.31
C ILE A 70 5.30 9.94 -10.37
N PHE A 71 6.23 9.17 -9.83
CA PHE A 71 6.04 7.74 -9.61
C PHE A 71 5.25 7.52 -8.33
N SER A 72 4.24 6.63 -8.37
CA SER A 72 3.35 6.39 -7.23
C SER A 72 4.07 5.77 -6.02
N ALA A 73 3.38 5.71 -4.89
CA ALA A 73 3.89 5.10 -3.66
C ALA A 73 4.30 3.62 -3.82
N HIS A 74 3.72 2.93 -4.82
CA HIS A 74 3.95 1.51 -5.11
C HIS A 74 5.33 1.21 -5.72
N GLY A 75 6.01 2.23 -6.22
CA GLY A 75 7.28 2.09 -6.93
C GLY A 75 7.12 1.66 -8.39
N VAL A 76 8.24 1.62 -9.11
CA VAL A 76 8.27 1.28 -10.53
C VAL A 76 9.43 0.34 -10.84
N SER A 77 9.32 -0.38 -11.96
CA SER A 77 10.41 -1.21 -12.49
C SER A 77 11.61 -0.36 -12.96
N LYS A 78 12.77 -1.01 -13.07
CA LYS A 78 13.96 -0.35 -13.64
C LYS A 78 13.73 0.13 -15.08
N ALA A 79 12.97 -0.61 -15.87
CA ALA A 79 12.64 -0.26 -17.25
C ALA A 79 11.85 1.06 -17.35
N VAL A 80 10.94 1.32 -16.40
CA VAL A 80 10.19 2.58 -16.33
C VAL A 80 11.11 3.77 -15.96
N GLU A 81 12.06 3.58 -15.03
CA GLU A 81 13.06 4.62 -14.73
C GLU A 81 13.92 4.93 -15.95
N ASP A 82 14.42 3.89 -16.63
CA ASP A 82 15.26 4.06 -17.84
C ASP A 82 14.49 4.71 -18.98
N GLU A 83 13.20 4.47 -19.11
CA GLU A 83 12.33 5.15 -20.08
C GLU A 83 12.16 6.62 -19.72
N ALA A 84 11.89 6.95 -18.47
CA ALA A 84 11.75 8.33 -18.02
C ALA A 84 13.03 9.14 -18.30
N GLU A 85 14.20 8.54 -18.02
CA GLU A 85 15.51 9.17 -18.30
C GLU A 85 15.72 9.40 -19.80
N ARG A 86 15.44 8.40 -20.66
CA ARG A 86 15.57 8.53 -22.12
C ARG A 86 14.67 9.61 -22.72
N ARG A 87 13.53 9.88 -22.09
CA ARG A 87 12.53 10.85 -22.54
C ARG A 87 12.67 12.23 -21.88
N ASP A 88 13.78 12.44 -21.15
CA ASP A 88 14.09 13.69 -20.43
C ASP A 88 12.93 14.15 -19.51
N LEU A 89 12.25 13.18 -18.86
CA LEU A 89 11.19 13.49 -17.92
C LEU A 89 11.79 13.96 -16.59
N THR A 90 11.22 15.02 -16.02
CA THR A 90 11.55 15.44 -14.65
C THR A 90 10.80 14.56 -13.66
N VAL A 91 11.50 13.63 -12.99
CA VAL A 91 10.88 12.64 -12.12
C VAL A 91 10.90 13.09 -10.67
N PHE A 92 9.74 13.05 -9.99
CA PHE A 92 9.63 13.03 -8.53
C PHE A 92 9.19 11.64 -8.07
N ASP A 93 10.09 10.91 -7.43
CA ASP A 93 9.82 9.56 -6.96
C ASP A 93 9.10 9.58 -5.61
N ALA A 94 7.80 9.20 -5.62
CA ALA A 94 6.99 9.06 -4.43
C ALA A 94 6.97 7.63 -3.86
N THR A 95 7.77 6.70 -4.40
CA THR A 95 7.89 5.33 -3.88
C THR A 95 8.10 5.35 -2.37
N CYS A 96 7.28 4.58 -1.66
CA CYS A 96 7.40 4.45 -0.21
C CYS A 96 8.81 3.91 0.15
N PRO A 97 9.52 4.50 1.12
CA PRO A 97 10.84 4.00 1.54
C PRO A 97 10.86 2.52 1.95
N LEU A 98 9.72 1.98 2.42
CA LEU A 98 9.59 0.57 2.78
C LEU A 98 9.49 -0.34 1.53
N VAL A 99 8.87 0.14 0.45
CA VAL A 99 8.91 -0.51 -0.87
C VAL A 99 10.32 -0.42 -1.48
N THR A 100 10.98 0.74 -1.37
CA THR A 100 12.36 0.92 -1.83
C THR A 100 13.32 -0.07 -1.15
N LYS A 101 13.10 -0.40 0.13
CA LYS A 101 13.85 -1.45 0.84
C LYS A 101 13.75 -2.79 0.10
N VAL A 102 12.55 -3.23 -0.26
CA VAL A 102 12.31 -4.49 -0.98
C VAL A 102 12.98 -4.45 -2.36
N HIS A 103 12.87 -3.34 -3.08
CA HIS A 103 13.55 -3.14 -4.38
C HIS A 103 15.07 -3.30 -4.28
N ILE A 104 15.69 -2.75 -3.22
CA ILE A 104 17.15 -2.88 -2.98
C ILE A 104 17.51 -4.33 -2.69
N GLU A 105 16.73 -5.03 -1.88
CA GLU A 105 16.98 -6.44 -1.55
C GLU A 105 16.89 -7.33 -2.80
N VAL A 106 15.85 -7.18 -3.61
CA VAL A 106 15.68 -7.90 -4.88
C VAL A 106 16.83 -7.61 -5.85
N ALA A 107 17.21 -6.34 -6.02
CA ALA A 107 18.32 -5.98 -6.88
C ALA A 107 19.65 -6.60 -6.40
N LYS A 108 19.85 -6.71 -5.08
CA LYS A 108 21.02 -7.36 -4.49
C LYS A 108 21.03 -8.85 -4.75
N PHE A 109 19.92 -9.56 -4.55
CA PHE A 109 19.82 -11.00 -4.87
C PHE A 109 20.14 -11.26 -6.34
N ALA A 110 19.61 -10.41 -7.24
CA ALA A 110 19.95 -10.48 -8.66
C ALA A 110 21.45 -10.29 -8.93
N GLN A 111 22.11 -9.31 -8.29
CA GLN A 111 23.56 -9.08 -8.41
C GLN A 111 24.39 -10.26 -7.90
N ASP A 112 23.94 -10.90 -6.82
CA ASP A 112 24.57 -12.06 -6.25
C ASP A 112 24.29 -13.34 -7.08
N GLY A 113 23.50 -13.27 -8.17
CA GLY A 113 23.12 -14.41 -9.02
C GLY A 113 22.29 -15.45 -8.28
N MET A 114 21.49 -15.04 -7.29
CA MET A 114 20.57 -15.88 -6.54
C MET A 114 19.22 -15.90 -7.22
N ASP A 115 18.47 -16.98 -7.05
CA ASP A 115 17.02 -16.95 -7.31
C ASP A 115 16.29 -16.21 -6.18
N ALA A 116 15.22 -15.51 -6.52
CA ALA A 116 14.38 -14.82 -5.56
C ALA A 116 12.91 -15.26 -5.72
N VAL A 117 12.20 -15.35 -4.60
CA VAL A 117 10.74 -15.55 -4.55
C VAL A 117 10.13 -14.28 -4.03
N LEU A 118 9.21 -13.68 -4.77
CA LEU A 118 8.37 -12.60 -4.31
C LEU A 118 7.02 -13.17 -3.89
N ILE A 119 6.67 -13.03 -2.62
CA ILE A 119 5.31 -13.33 -2.13
C ILE A 119 4.47 -12.07 -2.36
N GLY A 120 3.42 -12.16 -3.19
CA GLY A 120 2.62 -10.98 -3.55
C GLY A 120 1.48 -11.32 -4.51
N HIS A 121 0.62 -10.35 -4.79
CA HIS A 121 -0.53 -10.53 -5.69
C HIS A 121 -0.18 -10.12 -7.12
N ALA A 122 -0.41 -11.02 -8.06
CA ALA A 122 -0.23 -10.76 -9.49
C ALA A 122 -1.05 -9.53 -9.95
N GLY A 123 -0.45 -8.71 -10.83
CA GLY A 123 -1.08 -7.49 -11.35
C GLY A 123 -1.11 -6.30 -10.37
N HIS A 124 -0.59 -6.44 -9.15
CA HIS A 124 -0.46 -5.31 -8.26
C HIS A 124 0.76 -4.43 -8.64
N PRO A 125 0.64 -3.09 -8.73
CA PRO A 125 1.74 -2.20 -9.14
C PRO A 125 3.03 -2.36 -8.34
N GLU A 126 2.95 -2.60 -7.02
CA GLU A 126 4.12 -2.86 -6.17
C GLU A 126 4.83 -4.16 -6.57
N VAL A 127 4.07 -5.20 -6.91
CA VAL A 127 4.62 -6.50 -7.34
C VAL A 127 5.30 -6.35 -8.70
N GLU A 128 4.66 -5.69 -9.66
CA GLU A 128 5.24 -5.42 -10.98
C GLU A 128 6.51 -4.57 -10.87
N GLY A 129 6.48 -3.53 -10.05
CA GLY A 129 7.64 -2.70 -9.75
C GLY A 129 8.79 -3.52 -9.18
N THR A 130 8.52 -4.34 -8.17
CA THR A 130 9.52 -5.18 -7.49
C THR A 130 10.10 -6.25 -8.43
N MET A 131 9.25 -6.98 -9.16
CA MET A 131 9.69 -7.96 -10.17
C MET A 131 10.63 -7.31 -11.19
N GLY A 132 10.29 -6.12 -11.65
CA GLY A 132 11.08 -5.34 -12.61
C GLY A 132 12.40 -4.76 -12.09
N ARG A 133 12.71 -4.94 -10.80
CA ARG A 133 14.04 -4.60 -10.22
C ARG A 133 15.03 -5.76 -10.33
N PHE A 134 14.57 -6.95 -10.65
CA PHE A 134 15.45 -8.10 -10.77
C PHE A 134 16.20 -8.10 -12.11
N ASN A 135 17.51 -8.01 -12.06
CA ASN A 135 18.37 -8.03 -13.25
C ASN A 135 18.90 -9.45 -13.53
N HIS A 136 18.41 -10.07 -14.58
CA HIS A 136 18.74 -11.46 -14.97
C HIS A 136 20.18 -11.67 -15.51
N ARG A 137 21.00 -10.62 -15.64
CA ARG A 137 22.33 -10.69 -16.24
C ARG A 137 23.33 -11.56 -15.47
N HIS A 138 23.07 -11.82 -14.19
CA HIS A 138 23.93 -12.59 -13.31
C HIS A 138 23.47 -14.04 -13.12
N GLY A 139 22.43 -14.48 -13.83
CA GLY A 139 21.99 -15.88 -13.94
C GLY A 139 20.83 -16.29 -13.04
N GLY A 140 20.45 -15.53 -12.02
CA GLY A 140 19.29 -15.83 -11.18
C GLY A 140 17.94 -15.49 -11.84
N GLN A 141 16.87 -15.97 -11.23
CA GLN A 141 15.48 -15.68 -11.63
C GLN A 141 14.66 -15.15 -10.43
N ILE A 142 13.59 -14.42 -10.74
CA ILE A 142 12.60 -14.04 -9.75
C ILE A 142 11.27 -14.72 -10.06
N HIS A 143 10.67 -15.31 -9.02
CA HIS A 143 9.42 -16.05 -9.11
C HIS A 143 8.37 -15.38 -8.23
N LEU A 144 7.13 -15.29 -8.73
CA LEU A 144 5.99 -14.81 -7.96
C LEU A 144 5.24 -16.00 -7.39
N VAL A 145 4.87 -15.93 -6.12
CA VAL A 145 3.96 -16.87 -5.45
C VAL A 145 2.91 -16.09 -4.67
N GLU A 146 1.67 -16.54 -4.70
CA GLU A 146 0.55 -15.92 -3.98
C GLU A 146 0.10 -16.76 -2.77
N ASN A 147 0.27 -18.09 -2.85
CA ASN A 147 -0.24 -19.05 -1.89
C ASN A 147 0.63 -20.32 -1.82
N GLU A 148 0.28 -21.23 -0.92
CA GLU A 148 0.99 -22.48 -0.68
C GLU A 148 1.00 -23.40 -1.92
N THR A 149 -0.06 -23.38 -2.74
CA THR A 149 -0.12 -24.19 -3.99
C THR A 149 0.91 -23.72 -5.02
N ASP A 150 1.13 -22.42 -5.11
CA ASP A 150 2.19 -21.87 -5.98
C ASP A 150 3.56 -22.30 -5.50
N VAL A 151 3.77 -22.37 -4.17
CA VAL A 151 5.02 -22.90 -3.58
C VAL A 151 5.22 -24.38 -3.96
N GLU A 152 4.18 -25.20 -3.89
CA GLU A 152 4.25 -26.62 -4.32
C GLU A 152 4.69 -26.75 -5.77
N ALA A 153 4.19 -25.90 -6.66
CA ALA A 153 4.50 -25.91 -8.09
C ALA A 153 5.85 -25.24 -8.43
N LEU A 154 6.43 -24.47 -7.49
CA LEU A 154 7.63 -23.67 -7.71
C LEU A 154 8.85 -24.56 -8.04
N SER A 155 9.54 -24.22 -9.14
CA SER A 155 10.84 -24.79 -9.52
C SER A 155 11.88 -23.69 -9.60
N VAL A 156 13.01 -23.85 -8.94
CA VAL A 156 14.11 -22.88 -8.88
C VAL A 156 15.38 -23.50 -9.48
N GLN A 157 16.31 -22.67 -9.91
CA GLN A 157 17.56 -23.15 -10.50
C GLN A 157 18.52 -23.70 -9.45
N ASP A 158 18.64 -23.03 -8.30
CA ASP A 158 19.52 -23.41 -7.22
C ASP A 158 18.85 -23.19 -5.86
N ALA A 159 18.43 -24.30 -5.24
CA ALA A 159 17.76 -24.29 -3.93
C ALA A 159 18.68 -23.84 -2.77
N GLU A 160 20.01 -23.94 -2.95
CA GLU A 160 20.98 -23.50 -1.95
C GLU A 160 21.25 -21.97 -2.02
N ARG A 161 20.89 -21.34 -3.15
CA ARG A 161 21.07 -19.91 -3.41
C ARG A 161 19.74 -19.23 -3.70
N LEU A 162 18.81 -19.37 -2.78
CA LEU A 162 17.43 -18.89 -2.89
C LEU A 162 17.13 -17.90 -1.76
N ALA A 163 16.44 -16.82 -2.09
CA ALA A 163 15.93 -15.86 -1.11
C ALA A 163 14.45 -15.55 -1.36
N PHE A 164 13.77 -15.01 -0.36
CA PHE A 164 12.42 -14.48 -0.56
C PHE A 164 12.28 -13.05 -0.02
N VAL A 165 11.35 -12.32 -0.61
CA VAL A 165 10.82 -11.03 -0.18
C VAL A 165 9.30 -11.06 -0.24
N THR A 166 8.64 -10.07 0.35
CA THR A 166 7.17 -9.97 0.30
C THR A 166 6.71 -8.60 -0.16
N GLN A 167 5.51 -8.54 -0.73
CA GLN A 167 4.76 -7.30 -0.89
C GLN A 167 4.46 -6.72 0.51
N THR A 168 4.43 -5.38 0.62
CA THR A 168 4.37 -4.69 1.93
C THR A 168 2.97 -4.69 2.56
N THR A 169 1.91 -5.03 1.81
CA THR A 169 0.50 -4.91 2.22
C THR A 169 -0.26 -6.24 2.29
N LEU A 170 0.45 -7.34 2.52
CA LEU A 170 -0.15 -8.68 2.62
C LEU A 170 -0.80 -8.93 3.99
N SER A 171 -1.63 -9.98 4.03
CA SER A 171 -2.08 -10.58 5.29
C SER A 171 -0.90 -11.19 6.04
N MET A 172 -0.71 -10.83 7.31
CA MET A 172 0.35 -11.39 8.15
C MET A 172 0.23 -12.92 8.27
N ASP A 173 -0.98 -13.38 8.56
CA ASP A 173 -1.25 -14.80 8.84
C ASP A 173 -1.11 -15.65 7.55
N ASP A 174 -1.57 -15.15 6.39
CA ASP A 174 -1.45 -15.85 5.10
C ASP A 174 0.02 -15.90 4.66
N THR A 175 0.74 -14.79 4.79
CA THR A 175 2.16 -14.73 4.44
C THR A 175 2.99 -15.67 5.29
N ALA A 176 2.68 -15.81 6.59
CA ALA A 176 3.38 -16.76 7.46
C ALA A 176 3.25 -18.20 6.94
N ARG A 177 2.04 -18.62 6.49
CA ARG A 177 1.82 -19.96 5.93
C ARG A 177 2.63 -20.19 4.65
N VAL A 178 2.65 -19.20 3.76
CA VAL A 178 3.46 -19.27 2.52
C VAL A 178 4.95 -19.36 2.83
N ILE A 179 5.44 -18.59 3.82
CA ILE A 179 6.85 -18.65 4.27
C ILE A 179 7.17 -20.01 4.87
N ASP A 180 6.28 -20.58 5.66
CA ASP A 180 6.49 -21.90 6.26
C ASP A 180 6.55 -22.99 5.16
N ALA A 181 5.66 -22.95 4.18
CA ALA A 181 5.71 -23.85 3.02
C ALA A 181 7.02 -23.68 2.20
N LEU A 182 7.48 -22.43 2.00
CA LEU A 182 8.78 -22.18 1.35
C LEU A 182 9.94 -22.77 2.14
N ARG A 183 9.95 -22.64 3.46
CA ARG A 183 11.00 -23.18 4.33
C ARG A 183 10.97 -24.70 4.41
N GLU A 184 9.78 -25.30 4.35
CA GLU A 184 9.64 -26.76 4.28
C GLU A 184 10.21 -27.31 2.96
N LYS A 185 9.90 -26.66 1.84
CA LYS A 185 10.36 -27.07 0.51
C LYS A 185 11.84 -26.73 0.28
N PHE A 186 12.29 -25.59 0.78
CA PHE A 186 13.65 -25.05 0.60
C PHE A 186 14.27 -24.68 1.95
N PRO A 187 14.85 -25.65 2.69
CA PRO A 187 15.29 -25.42 4.08
C PRO A 187 16.39 -24.35 4.24
N HIS A 188 17.11 -24.00 3.17
CA HIS A 188 18.19 -23.01 3.18
C HIS A 188 17.76 -21.63 2.61
N ILE A 189 16.47 -21.46 2.33
CA ILE A 189 15.96 -20.19 1.79
C ILE A 189 16.23 -19.03 2.74
N GLN A 190 16.75 -17.93 2.20
CA GLN A 190 17.08 -16.74 2.98
C GLN A 190 15.89 -15.78 2.98
N GLY A 191 15.46 -15.36 4.16
CA GLY A 191 14.43 -14.31 4.30
C GLY A 191 15.05 -12.91 4.44
N PRO A 192 14.19 -11.88 4.39
CA PRO A 192 14.62 -10.51 4.63
C PRO A 192 15.16 -10.35 6.06
N ARG A 193 16.10 -9.40 6.25
CA ARG A 193 16.67 -9.10 7.58
C ARG A 193 15.67 -8.53 8.57
N LYS A 194 14.66 -7.85 8.08
CA LYS A 194 13.50 -7.34 8.79
C LYS A 194 12.28 -7.62 7.92
N ASP A 195 11.14 -7.87 8.53
CA ASP A 195 9.90 -8.12 7.81
C ASP A 195 9.65 -7.06 6.73
N ASP A 196 9.16 -7.51 5.58
CA ASP A 196 8.82 -6.64 4.46
C ASP A 196 7.39 -6.11 4.59
N ILE A 197 6.48 -6.87 5.23
CA ILE A 197 5.15 -6.35 5.56
C ILE A 197 5.34 -5.13 6.46
N CYS A 198 4.87 -3.97 6.00
CA CYS A 198 5.19 -2.72 6.64
C CYS A 198 4.48 -2.56 8.00
N TYR A 199 5.07 -1.77 8.90
CA TYR A 199 4.52 -1.48 10.23
C TYR A 199 3.05 -1.03 10.17
N ALA A 200 2.70 -0.21 9.19
CA ALA A 200 1.35 0.32 9.05
C ALA A 200 0.32 -0.78 8.70
N THR A 201 0.72 -1.76 7.88
CA THR A 201 -0.09 -2.94 7.58
C THR A 201 -0.26 -3.82 8.82
N GLN A 202 0.83 -4.10 9.55
CA GLN A 202 0.80 -4.91 10.76
C GLN A 202 -0.09 -4.27 11.83
N ASN A 203 0.17 -3.01 12.17
CA ASN A 203 -0.57 -2.30 13.22
C ASN A 203 -2.07 -2.21 12.92
N ARG A 204 -2.45 -1.97 11.64
CA ARG A 204 -3.88 -1.92 11.28
C ARG A 204 -4.53 -3.29 11.30
N GLN A 205 -3.83 -4.36 10.96
CA GLN A 205 -4.34 -5.73 11.12
C GLN A 205 -4.54 -6.07 12.60
N ASP A 206 -3.60 -5.72 13.48
CA ASP A 206 -3.75 -5.93 14.93
C ASP A 206 -4.91 -5.12 15.50
N ALA A 207 -5.09 -3.87 15.07
CA ALA A 207 -6.22 -3.03 15.47
C ALA A 207 -7.57 -3.61 15.00
N VAL A 208 -7.64 -4.21 13.80
CA VAL A 208 -8.85 -4.91 13.33
C VAL A 208 -9.13 -6.18 14.12
N LYS A 209 -8.10 -6.94 14.53
CA LYS A 209 -8.29 -8.12 15.38
C LYS A 209 -8.94 -7.74 16.72
N ASP A 210 -8.47 -6.65 17.35
CA ASP A 210 -9.09 -6.13 18.58
C ASP A 210 -10.54 -5.66 18.32
N LEU A 211 -10.75 -4.89 17.25
CA LEU A 211 -12.06 -4.38 16.87
C LEU A 211 -13.08 -5.51 16.62
N ALA A 212 -12.73 -6.49 15.78
CA ALA A 212 -13.58 -7.63 15.42
C ALA A 212 -13.91 -8.53 16.60
N SER A 213 -13.09 -8.55 17.65
CA SER A 213 -13.37 -9.28 18.89
C SER A 213 -14.47 -8.63 19.76
N ARG A 214 -14.83 -7.36 19.48
CA ARG A 214 -15.73 -6.54 20.30
C ARG A 214 -17.00 -6.14 19.55
N CYS A 215 -17.00 -6.21 18.23
CA CYS A 215 -18.04 -5.69 17.38
C CYS A 215 -18.74 -6.78 16.60
N GLU A 216 -20.02 -6.59 16.35
CA GLU A 216 -20.84 -7.48 15.50
C GLU A 216 -20.66 -7.16 14.02
N VAL A 217 -20.37 -5.88 13.71
CA VAL A 217 -20.10 -5.36 12.35
C VAL A 217 -18.84 -4.53 12.36
N VAL A 218 -18.00 -4.65 11.33
CA VAL A 218 -16.82 -3.82 11.11
C VAL A 218 -16.95 -3.11 9.76
N LEU A 219 -16.85 -1.79 9.77
CA LEU A 219 -16.71 -0.97 8.58
C LEU A 219 -15.25 -0.66 8.32
N VAL A 220 -14.77 -0.97 7.13
CA VAL A 220 -13.43 -0.62 6.66
C VAL A 220 -13.55 0.48 5.62
N VAL A 221 -13.11 1.68 5.95
CA VAL A 221 -13.07 2.80 4.99
C VAL A 221 -11.85 2.64 4.08
N GLY A 222 -12.06 2.51 2.78
CA GLY A 222 -11.01 2.31 1.79
C GLY A 222 -11.52 1.87 0.45
N SER A 223 -10.72 2.04 -0.60
CA SER A 223 -11.13 1.70 -1.96
C SER A 223 -10.92 0.21 -2.27
N PRO A 224 -11.77 -0.40 -3.13
CA PRO A 224 -11.71 -1.83 -3.46
C PRO A 224 -10.38 -2.30 -4.09
N ASN A 225 -9.64 -1.40 -4.75
CA ASN A 225 -8.33 -1.69 -5.32
C ASN A 225 -7.17 -1.55 -4.32
N SER A 226 -7.45 -1.16 -3.07
CA SER A 226 -6.45 -1.10 -2.00
C SER A 226 -6.22 -2.47 -1.38
N SER A 227 -5.06 -3.08 -1.61
CA SER A 227 -4.67 -4.36 -1.02
C SER A 227 -4.79 -4.32 0.51
N ASN A 228 -4.23 -3.29 1.16
CA ASN A 228 -4.32 -3.15 2.61
C ASN A 228 -5.78 -3.12 3.11
N SER A 229 -6.66 -2.34 2.48
CA SER A 229 -8.06 -2.23 2.91
C SER A 229 -8.82 -3.55 2.78
N ASN A 230 -8.60 -4.30 1.70
CA ASN A 230 -9.17 -5.64 1.52
C ASN A 230 -8.71 -6.61 2.61
N ARG A 231 -7.40 -6.59 2.96
CA ARG A 231 -6.87 -7.46 4.03
C ARG A 231 -7.52 -7.18 5.39
N LEU A 232 -7.86 -5.92 5.69
CA LEU A 232 -8.56 -5.58 6.94
C LEU A 232 -9.99 -6.15 6.96
N ARG A 233 -10.75 -6.02 5.85
CA ARG A 233 -12.08 -6.60 5.72
C ARG A 233 -12.04 -8.12 5.87
N GLU A 234 -11.19 -8.78 5.10
CA GLU A 234 -11.05 -10.25 5.11
C GLU A 234 -10.64 -10.78 6.49
N LEU A 235 -9.79 -10.04 7.19
CA LEU A 235 -9.38 -10.41 8.55
C LEU A 235 -10.56 -10.37 9.52
N ALA A 236 -11.41 -9.33 9.47
CA ALA A 236 -12.61 -9.26 10.28
C ALA A 236 -13.59 -10.41 9.96
N GLU A 237 -13.79 -10.70 8.66
CA GLU A 237 -14.64 -11.83 8.21
C GLU A 237 -14.12 -13.19 8.73
N ARG A 238 -12.81 -13.42 8.70
CA ARG A 238 -12.18 -14.65 9.24
C ARG A 238 -12.37 -14.80 10.76
N MET A 239 -12.56 -13.70 11.48
CA MET A 239 -12.89 -13.69 12.89
C MET A 239 -14.40 -13.85 13.16
N ASN A 240 -15.18 -14.22 12.12
CA ASN A 240 -16.64 -14.34 12.15
C ASN A 240 -17.37 -13.04 12.49
N CYS A 241 -16.76 -11.88 12.23
CA CYS A 241 -17.38 -10.57 12.31
C CYS A 241 -17.89 -10.19 10.92
N CYS A 242 -19.10 -9.66 10.81
CA CYS A 242 -19.61 -9.12 9.55
C CYS A 242 -18.78 -7.89 9.18
N ALA A 243 -18.25 -7.81 7.94
CA ALA A 243 -17.39 -6.72 7.56
C ALA A 243 -17.72 -6.15 6.16
N TYR A 244 -17.71 -4.83 6.05
CA TYR A 244 -17.96 -4.12 4.80
C TYR A 244 -16.78 -3.20 4.47
N LEU A 245 -16.36 -3.22 3.20
CA LEU A 245 -15.40 -2.28 2.64
C LEU A 245 -16.17 -1.21 1.87
N ILE A 246 -15.98 0.06 2.23
CA ILE A 246 -16.69 1.20 1.67
C ILE A 246 -15.72 2.33 1.30
N ASP A 247 -15.91 2.94 0.13
CA ASP A 247 -15.13 4.12 -0.25
C ASP A 247 -15.49 5.35 0.63
N ASN A 248 -16.78 5.50 1.01
CA ASN A 248 -17.29 6.63 1.80
C ASN A 248 -18.65 6.33 2.43
N ALA A 249 -19.19 7.26 3.21
CA ALA A 249 -20.46 7.10 3.93
C ALA A 249 -21.69 6.87 3.03
N THR A 250 -21.68 7.29 1.77
CA THR A 250 -22.83 7.11 0.86
C THR A 250 -23.03 5.66 0.41
N GLU A 251 -22.05 4.80 0.59
CA GLU A 251 -22.13 3.37 0.29
C GLU A 251 -22.69 2.54 1.46
N MET A 252 -22.95 3.17 2.60
CA MET A 252 -23.50 2.49 3.77
C MET A 252 -25.01 2.22 3.58
N ASP A 253 -25.44 1.00 3.94
CA ASP A 253 -26.84 0.62 4.00
C ASP A 253 -27.27 0.52 5.48
N VAL A 254 -28.30 1.28 5.88
CA VAL A 254 -28.84 1.28 7.23
C VAL A 254 -29.29 -0.12 7.67
N ASN A 255 -29.73 -0.96 6.74
CA ASN A 255 -30.15 -2.33 7.05
C ASN A 255 -29.01 -3.23 7.55
N TRP A 256 -27.74 -2.88 7.31
CA TRP A 256 -26.61 -3.64 7.87
C TRP A 256 -26.56 -3.59 9.39
N PHE A 257 -27.25 -2.62 10.00
CA PHE A 257 -27.23 -2.35 11.44
C PHE A 257 -28.52 -2.75 12.15
N ASP A 258 -29.46 -3.45 11.46
CA ASP A 258 -30.69 -3.91 12.06
C ASP A 258 -30.42 -4.91 13.18
N GLY A 259 -30.78 -4.54 14.42
CA GLY A 259 -30.54 -5.36 15.62
C GLY A 259 -29.13 -5.36 16.16
N ILE A 260 -28.18 -4.69 15.49
CA ILE A 260 -26.77 -4.62 15.87
C ILE A 260 -26.57 -3.70 17.09
N GLN A 261 -25.81 -4.17 18.07
CA GLN A 261 -25.52 -3.43 19.31
C GLN A 261 -24.16 -2.73 19.26
N SER A 262 -23.22 -3.25 18.45
CA SER A 262 -21.84 -2.74 18.37
C SER A 262 -21.32 -2.74 16.94
N VAL A 263 -20.76 -1.59 16.52
CA VAL A 263 -20.10 -1.41 15.23
C VAL A 263 -18.68 -0.90 15.44
N GLY A 264 -17.75 -1.48 14.71
CA GLY A 264 -16.36 -1.05 14.65
C GLY A 264 -16.10 -0.26 13.36
N VAL A 265 -15.34 0.82 13.44
CA VAL A 265 -14.90 1.58 12.29
C VAL A 265 -13.38 1.57 12.23
N THR A 266 -12.84 1.20 11.10
CA THR A 266 -11.41 1.29 10.78
C THR A 266 -11.21 1.85 9.39
N ALA A 267 -9.96 2.04 8.99
CA ALA A 267 -9.64 2.54 7.66
C ALA A 267 -8.30 2.01 7.16
N GLY A 268 -8.23 1.75 5.87
CA GLY A 268 -6.99 1.39 5.20
C GLY A 268 -5.95 2.53 5.22
N ALA A 269 -4.69 2.16 5.03
CA ALA A 269 -3.54 3.08 5.08
C ALA A 269 -3.57 4.20 4.02
N SER A 270 -4.48 4.15 3.06
CA SER A 270 -4.69 5.16 2.01
C SER A 270 -5.98 5.97 2.15
N ALA A 271 -6.77 5.74 3.21
CA ALA A 271 -8.03 6.46 3.45
C ALA A 271 -7.79 7.70 4.33
N PRO A 272 -8.22 8.90 3.89
CA PRO A 272 -8.09 10.11 4.67
C PRO A 272 -9.09 10.16 5.83
N GLU A 273 -8.72 10.82 6.92
CA GLU A 273 -9.53 10.92 8.14
C GLU A 273 -10.91 11.56 7.87
N VAL A 274 -11.03 12.47 6.90
CA VAL A 274 -12.30 13.11 6.56
C VAL A 274 -13.39 12.09 6.20
N LEU A 275 -13.06 11.03 5.44
CA LEU A 275 -14.02 9.98 5.08
C LEU A 275 -14.44 9.16 6.31
N ILE A 276 -13.54 8.95 7.25
CA ILE A 276 -13.82 8.25 8.51
C ILE A 276 -14.81 9.07 9.34
N GLN A 277 -14.59 10.38 9.43
CA GLN A 277 -15.48 11.29 10.16
C GLN A 277 -16.87 11.35 9.53
N GLU A 278 -16.99 11.32 8.19
CA GLU A 278 -18.29 11.21 7.49
C GLU A 278 -19.03 9.91 7.84
N VAL A 279 -18.32 8.77 7.88
CA VAL A 279 -18.89 7.48 8.29
C VAL A 279 -19.37 7.52 9.75
N LEU A 280 -18.55 8.07 10.66
CA LEU A 280 -18.94 8.21 12.06
C LEU A 280 -20.15 9.11 12.24
N GLN A 281 -20.23 10.23 11.52
CA GLN A 281 -21.38 11.13 11.56
C GLN A 281 -22.64 10.42 11.06
N GLN A 282 -22.56 9.66 9.96
CA GLN A 282 -23.70 8.92 9.43
C GLN A 282 -24.21 7.86 10.41
N LEU A 283 -23.30 7.15 11.12
CA LEU A 283 -23.68 6.19 12.16
C LEU A 283 -24.40 6.88 13.33
N GLN A 284 -23.94 8.06 13.73
CA GLN A 284 -24.60 8.86 14.78
C GLN A 284 -25.98 9.36 14.35
N ASP A 285 -26.11 9.81 13.11
CA ASP A 285 -27.40 10.23 12.52
C ASP A 285 -28.42 9.07 12.51
N TRP A 286 -27.96 7.83 12.43
CA TRP A 286 -28.78 6.61 12.57
C TRP A 286 -28.96 6.15 14.02
N GLY A 287 -28.59 6.97 15.01
CA GLY A 287 -28.81 6.71 16.44
C GLY A 287 -27.67 5.95 17.13
N GLY A 288 -26.48 5.95 16.55
CA GLY A 288 -25.27 5.45 17.21
C GLY A 288 -24.78 6.39 18.31
N ASP A 289 -24.09 5.82 19.29
CA ASP A 289 -23.47 6.57 20.38
C ASP A 289 -22.25 7.38 19.87
N LEU A 290 -21.70 8.21 20.74
CA LEU A 290 -20.41 8.85 20.47
C LEU A 290 -19.30 7.78 20.30
N PRO A 291 -18.44 7.91 19.29
CA PRO A 291 -17.38 6.94 19.06
C PRO A 291 -16.41 6.82 20.23
N SER A 292 -16.09 5.59 20.62
CA SER A 292 -15.05 5.28 21.61
C SER A 292 -13.81 4.78 20.89
N GLU A 293 -12.73 5.56 20.94
CA GLU A 293 -11.46 5.16 20.34
C GLU A 293 -10.79 4.08 21.19
N LEU A 294 -10.38 2.99 20.55
CA LEU A 294 -9.64 1.91 21.20
C LEU A 294 -8.20 2.32 21.46
N SER A 295 -7.62 1.79 22.51
CA SER A 295 -6.19 1.93 22.75
C SER A 295 -5.40 1.23 21.66
N GLY A 296 -4.36 1.87 21.12
CA GLY A 296 -3.56 1.33 20.05
C GLY A 296 -2.10 1.76 20.11
N ILE A 297 -1.36 1.39 19.07
CA ILE A 297 0.07 1.74 18.95
C ILE A 297 0.19 3.14 18.33
N GLU A 298 0.93 4.02 18.99
CA GLU A 298 1.27 5.33 18.41
C GLU A 298 2.32 5.18 17.30
N GLU A 299 1.99 5.66 16.10
CA GLU A 299 2.87 5.62 14.94
C GLU A 299 3.69 6.92 14.82
N ASN A 300 4.96 6.87 15.21
CA ASN A 300 5.89 8.03 15.19
C ASN A 300 6.83 7.99 13.96
N VAL A 301 6.38 7.42 12.84
CA VAL A 301 7.17 7.32 11.60
C VAL A 301 6.85 8.50 10.70
N THR A 302 7.90 9.15 10.18
CA THR A 302 7.79 10.21 9.18
C THR A 302 8.82 10.01 8.08
N PHE A 303 8.46 10.34 6.84
CA PHE A 303 9.36 10.28 5.71
C PHE A 303 9.53 11.66 5.08
N SER A 304 10.78 12.02 4.83
CA SER A 304 11.11 13.31 4.22
C SER A 304 10.75 13.34 2.73
N LEU A 305 10.34 14.51 2.24
CA LEU A 305 10.19 14.78 0.81
C LEU A 305 11.52 14.66 0.05
N PRO A 306 11.51 14.43 -1.26
CA PRO A 306 12.71 14.56 -2.12
C PRO A 306 13.39 15.93 -1.96
N LYS A 307 14.72 15.96 -2.04
CA LYS A 307 15.49 17.20 -1.81
C LYS A 307 15.00 18.38 -2.67
N ALA A 308 14.67 18.12 -3.94
CA ALA A 308 14.18 19.15 -4.86
C ALA A 308 12.88 19.81 -4.42
N LEU A 309 12.05 19.14 -3.64
CA LEU A 309 10.77 19.65 -3.11
C LEU A 309 10.88 20.22 -1.68
N ARG A 310 12.06 20.16 -1.03
CA ARG A 310 12.28 20.73 0.32
C ARG A 310 12.75 22.19 0.30
N ILE A 311 13.27 22.67 -0.82
CA ILE A 311 13.85 24.03 -0.91
C ILE A 311 12.72 25.06 -0.92
N PRO A 312 12.73 26.10 -0.06
CA PRO A 312 11.74 27.17 -0.08
C PRO A 312 11.66 27.83 -1.47
N MET A 313 10.45 28.17 -1.94
CA MET A 313 10.22 28.79 -3.26
C MET A 313 11.03 30.06 -3.53
N THR A 314 11.52 30.71 -2.49
CA THR A 314 12.37 31.93 -2.58
C THR A 314 13.79 31.68 -3.12
N GLN A 315 14.21 30.45 -3.37
CA GLN A 315 15.55 30.10 -3.88
C GLN A 315 15.55 29.47 -5.28
N VAL A 316 14.40 29.28 -5.92
CA VAL A 316 14.26 28.70 -7.27
C VAL A 316 14.10 29.80 -8.31
N GLY A 317 14.84 30.88 -8.16
CA GLY A 317 14.82 31.97 -9.09
C GLY A 317 16.23 32.53 -9.37
N LYS A 318 16.94 31.85 -10.25
CA LYS A 318 17.86 32.52 -11.22
C LYS A 318 18.39 31.52 -12.22
#